data_4dcc991b5c1c5b756b24ed1e2a4e3629
#
_entry.id   4dcc991b5c1c5b756b24ed1e2a4e3629
#
_cell.length_a   1.000
_cell.length_b   1.000
_cell.length_c   1.000
_cell.angle_alpha   90.00
_cell.angle_beta   90.00
_cell.angle_gamma   90.00
#
_symmetry.space_group_name_H-M   'P 1'
#
loop_
_entity.id
_entity.type
_entity.pdbx_description
1 polymer ?
#
loop_
_entity_poly.entity_id
_entity_poly.type
_entity_poly.pdbx_seq_one_letter_code
_entity_poly.pdbx_strand_id
1 'polypeptide(L)'
;METVCHNQLTFESLFSKEVIADFAGGRITSDAGGLLLRELDQRYRLTEKVAECLHDHREAHKVKHDLLTLVRQRLFAIAQGYEDTNDAATLALDPAFKIMAGRAPESSDDLASQPTLSRFENRVTTKDLRRLSNWLLKLYLQTHPGPRKVVFLDMDATDDPTHGNQQLSFFHGYYEEHMYHPLFVFDGHSGFPLAAVLRPGNTHASHRALAVLKRLIKKLKKAYPEALILFRGDAGFAVPALYRYLERQDVRYVIGFITNNRVLAQAAPLLKKAQRQYQETGEKQRLFTSFNYQAESWTRPRRIIAKVEYSRLGPNQRFVVTNLSRNPQFVYDDLYVLRGDVENRIKELKLDLKADRLSCHRFLANQFRLLLHTAAYCLFWLLRLHLQGTELATAQVNTLRLKLLKIGGRIRETSRRIWVHLASGYPYRDLLAGVLQNLRASPG
;
A
#
# COMPACT_ATOMS: atom_id res chain seq x y z
N MET A 1 -20.99 -55.72 11.96
CA MET A 1 -20.24 -54.67 12.67
C MET A 1 -19.63 -53.77 11.60
N GLU A 2 -20.25 -52.62 11.36
CA GLU A 2 -19.70 -51.62 10.48
C GLU A 2 -18.50 -51.01 11.19
N THR A 3 -17.32 -51.20 10.62
CA THR A 3 -16.11 -50.54 11.05
C THR A 3 -16.23 -49.06 10.65
N VAL A 4 -16.72 -48.24 11.56
CA VAL A 4 -16.71 -46.77 11.36
C VAL A 4 -15.23 -46.34 11.26
N CYS A 5 -14.81 -46.03 10.04
CA CYS A 5 -13.49 -45.49 9.76
C CYS A 5 -13.47 -44.07 10.34
N HIS A 6 -12.81 -43.83 11.48
CA HIS A 6 -12.81 -42.56 12.22
C HIS A 6 -12.26 -41.35 11.41
N ASN A 7 -11.81 -41.57 10.16
CA ASN A 7 -11.26 -40.55 9.27
C ASN A 7 -12.18 -40.20 8.10
N GLN A 8 -13.40 -40.67 8.06
CA GLN A 8 -14.35 -40.35 6.99
C GLN A 8 -15.54 -39.54 7.54
N LEU A 9 -15.91 -38.51 6.78
CA LEU A 9 -17.07 -37.66 7.04
C LEU A 9 -18.11 -37.93 5.96
N THR A 10 -19.34 -38.34 6.36
CA THR A 10 -20.44 -38.55 5.45
C THR A 10 -21.35 -37.32 5.45
N PHE A 11 -21.68 -36.84 4.27
CA PHE A 11 -22.59 -35.73 4.02
C PHE A 11 -23.91 -36.27 3.42
N GLU A 12 -24.90 -35.40 3.26
CA GLU A 12 -26.14 -35.75 2.58
C GLU A 12 -25.86 -36.27 1.16
N SER A 13 -26.55 -37.34 0.81
CA SER A 13 -26.39 -37.95 -0.51
C SER A 13 -26.85 -37.02 -1.62
N LEU A 14 -26.09 -36.98 -2.71
CA LEU A 14 -26.46 -36.30 -3.94
C LEU A 14 -27.10 -37.31 -4.89
N PHE A 15 -28.40 -37.17 -5.11
CA PHE A 15 -29.22 -38.18 -5.79
C PHE A 15 -29.11 -39.57 -5.07
N SER A 16 -28.62 -40.59 -5.76
CA SER A 16 -28.40 -41.94 -5.22
C SER A 16 -26.94 -42.18 -4.76
N LYS A 17 -26.08 -41.15 -4.72
CA LYS A 17 -24.66 -41.31 -4.37
C LYS A 17 -24.39 -40.75 -2.99
N GLU A 18 -23.74 -41.54 -2.15
CA GLU A 18 -23.17 -41.03 -0.89
C GLU A 18 -22.04 -40.01 -1.15
N VAL A 19 -22.04 -38.94 -0.37
CA VAL A 19 -20.97 -37.94 -0.41
C VAL A 19 -20.08 -38.15 0.80
N ILE A 20 -18.87 -38.63 0.57
CA ILE A 20 -17.89 -38.95 1.63
C ILE A 20 -16.66 -38.10 1.45
N ALA A 21 -16.17 -37.49 2.54
CA ALA A 21 -14.89 -36.85 2.59
C ALA A 21 -13.94 -37.60 3.54
N ASP A 22 -12.66 -37.61 3.21
CA ASP A 22 -11.61 -38.13 4.06
C ASP A 22 -10.39 -37.21 4.10
N PHE A 23 -9.42 -37.53 4.95
CA PHE A 23 -8.18 -36.79 5.10
C PHE A 23 -6.98 -37.49 4.42
N ALA A 24 -7.22 -38.33 3.41
CA ALA A 24 -6.21 -39.07 2.66
C ALA A 24 -5.64 -38.30 1.46
N GLY A 25 -6.02 -37.04 1.24
CA GLY A 25 -5.60 -36.22 0.10
C GLY A 25 -4.12 -35.87 0.02
N GLY A 26 -3.38 -36.13 1.10
CA GLY A 26 -1.95 -35.80 1.20
C GLY A 26 -1.72 -34.34 1.60
N ARG A 27 -0.52 -33.79 1.27
CA ARG A 27 -0.16 -32.41 1.61
C ARG A 27 -0.75 -31.44 0.60
N ILE A 28 -1.90 -30.93 0.90
CA ILE A 28 -2.64 -29.95 0.08
C ILE A 28 -2.51 -28.57 0.71
N THR A 29 -2.38 -27.56 -0.14
CA THR A 29 -2.38 -26.13 0.21
C THR A 29 -3.41 -25.40 -0.65
N SER A 30 -3.98 -24.31 -0.12
CA SER A 30 -4.79 -23.35 -0.90
C SER A 30 -3.93 -22.23 -1.52
N ASP A 31 -2.64 -22.17 -1.17
CA ASP A 31 -1.75 -21.04 -1.38
C ASP A 31 -0.60 -21.34 -2.35
N ALA A 32 -0.76 -22.37 -3.21
CA ALA A 32 0.30 -22.80 -4.12
C ALA A 32 0.74 -21.71 -5.11
N GLY A 33 -0.16 -20.78 -5.48
CA GLY A 33 0.20 -19.62 -6.32
C GLY A 33 1.17 -18.64 -5.64
N GLY A 34 1.35 -18.72 -4.33
CA GLY A 34 2.34 -17.94 -3.59
C GLY A 34 3.78 -18.18 -4.05
N LEU A 35 4.05 -19.28 -4.73
CA LEU A 35 5.34 -19.53 -5.37
C LEU A 35 5.70 -18.43 -6.40
N LEU A 36 4.71 -17.76 -7.01
CA LEU A 36 4.93 -16.61 -7.86
C LEU A 36 5.56 -15.44 -7.09
N LEU A 37 5.13 -15.22 -5.84
CA LEU A 37 5.73 -14.19 -4.97
C LEU A 37 7.17 -14.56 -4.59
N ARG A 38 7.45 -15.84 -4.40
CA ARG A 38 8.80 -16.32 -4.16
C ARG A 38 9.73 -16.05 -5.36
N GLU A 39 9.28 -16.28 -6.59
CA GLU A 39 10.05 -15.97 -7.79
C GLU A 39 10.31 -14.45 -7.93
N LEU A 40 9.30 -13.61 -7.65
CA LEU A 40 9.47 -12.16 -7.56
C LEU A 40 10.49 -11.76 -6.49
N ASP A 41 10.40 -12.37 -5.30
CA ASP A 41 11.33 -12.10 -4.21
C ASP A 41 12.76 -12.50 -4.56
N GLN A 42 12.97 -13.65 -5.18
CA GLN A 42 14.28 -14.09 -5.63
C GLN A 42 14.90 -13.10 -6.62
N ARG A 43 14.10 -12.57 -7.55
CA ARG A 43 14.56 -11.61 -8.53
C ARG A 43 14.92 -10.24 -7.92
N TYR A 44 14.01 -9.69 -7.11
CA TYR A 44 14.18 -8.34 -6.55
C TYR A 44 14.86 -8.32 -5.18
N ARG A 45 15.10 -9.50 -4.60
CA ARG A 45 15.70 -9.70 -3.28
C ARG A 45 15.00 -8.87 -2.19
N LEU A 46 13.67 -8.72 -2.29
CA LEU A 46 12.90 -7.82 -1.44
C LEU A 46 12.99 -8.23 0.03
N THR A 47 12.73 -9.51 0.34
CA THR A 47 12.75 -10.02 1.72
C THR A 47 14.14 -9.99 2.32
N GLU A 48 15.18 -10.27 1.53
CA GLU A 48 16.58 -10.17 1.98
C GLU A 48 16.92 -8.73 2.36
N LYS A 49 16.54 -7.75 1.51
CA LYS A 49 16.79 -6.34 1.79
C LYS A 49 16.01 -5.83 3.00
N VAL A 50 14.80 -6.34 3.22
CA VAL A 50 14.03 -6.07 4.44
C VAL A 50 14.74 -6.68 5.66
N ALA A 51 15.22 -7.92 5.58
CA ALA A 51 15.94 -8.58 6.67
C ALA A 51 17.26 -7.85 7.00
N GLU A 52 18.02 -7.40 5.99
CA GLU A 52 19.24 -6.59 6.17
C GLU A 52 18.99 -5.26 6.91
N CYS A 53 17.76 -4.74 6.87
CA CYS A 53 17.38 -3.55 7.62
C CYS A 53 17.20 -3.78 9.12
N LEU A 54 17.02 -5.03 9.52
CA LEU A 54 16.78 -5.42 10.91
C LEU A 54 18.07 -5.84 11.60
N HIS A 55 18.14 -5.65 12.91
CA HIS A 55 19.25 -6.14 13.71
C HIS A 55 18.78 -7.32 14.56
N ASP A 56 19.52 -8.45 14.47
CA ASP A 56 19.23 -9.60 15.31
C ASP A 56 20.03 -9.51 16.61
N HIS A 57 19.32 -9.28 17.69
CA HIS A 57 19.89 -9.23 19.04
C HIS A 57 19.96 -10.60 19.74
N ARG A 58 19.55 -11.67 19.04
CA ARG A 58 19.55 -13.03 19.60
C ARG A 58 20.93 -13.64 19.55
N GLU A 59 21.25 -14.48 20.53
CA GLU A 59 22.44 -15.32 20.52
C GLU A 59 22.33 -16.35 19.37
N ALA A 60 23.32 -16.37 18.48
CA ALA A 60 23.26 -17.15 17.24
C ALA A 60 22.93 -18.64 17.47
N HIS A 61 23.48 -19.26 18.53
CA HIS A 61 23.24 -20.67 18.83
C HIS A 61 21.82 -21.00 19.34
N LYS A 62 21.04 -19.98 19.71
CA LYS A 62 19.63 -20.11 20.14
C LYS A 62 18.63 -19.77 19.03
N VAL A 63 19.13 -19.44 17.84
CA VAL A 63 18.26 -19.01 16.71
C VAL A 63 17.80 -20.23 15.92
N LYS A 64 16.55 -20.65 16.11
CA LYS A 64 15.91 -21.70 15.29
C LYS A 64 15.45 -21.16 13.91
N HIS A 65 14.96 -19.91 13.87
CA HIS A 65 14.50 -19.24 12.66
C HIS A 65 15.29 -17.94 12.51
N ASP A 66 16.04 -17.79 11.42
CA ASP A 66 16.78 -16.58 11.10
C ASP A 66 15.85 -15.41 10.70
N LEU A 67 16.39 -14.21 10.62
CA LEU A 67 15.59 -13.02 10.27
C LEU A 67 14.95 -13.12 8.88
N LEU A 68 15.66 -13.71 7.92
CA LEU A 68 15.14 -13.84 6.56
C LEU A 68 13.93 -14.77 6.51
N THR A 69 13.99 -15.90 7.19
CA THR A 69 12.85 -16.82 7.32
C THR A 69 11.66 -16.15 7.97
N LEU A 70 11.86 -15.38 9.07
CA LEU A 70 10.77 -14.65 9.75
C LEU A 70 10.17 -13.57 8.86
N VAL A 71 11.00 -12.82 8.15
CA VAL A 71 10.53 -11.79 7.19
C VAL A 71 9.74 -12.43 6.06
N ARG A 72 10.23 -13.50 5.44
CA ARG A 72 9.53 -14.25 4.38
C ARG A 72 8.18 -14.75 4.87
N GLN A 73 8.15 -15.42 6.00
CA GLN A 73 6.92 -15.96 6.58
C GLN A 73 5.88 -14.83 6.79
N ARG A 74 6.28 -13.68 7.34
CA ARG A 74 5.35 -12.56 7.56
C ARG A 74 4.91 -11.88 6.27
N LEU A 75 5.82 -11.56 5.36
CA LEU A 75 5.47 -10.85 4.13
C LEU A 75 4.60 -11.69 3.21
N PHE A 76 4.92 -12.98 3.06
CA PHE A 76 4.11 -13.86 2.23
C PHE A 76 2.75 -14.17 2.88
N ALA A 77 2.68 -14.27 4.22
CA ALA A 77 1.41 -14.39 4.92
C ALA A 77 0.50 -13.17 4.64
N ILE A 78 1.00 -11.95 4.84
CA ILE A 78 0.24 -10.72 4.55
C ILE A 78 -0.20 -10.69 3.07
N ALA A 79 0.68 -11.00 2.14
CA ALA A 79 0.34 -11.03 0.72
C ALA A 79 -0.74 -12.07 0.40
N GLN A 80 -0.74 -13.21 1.06
CA GLN A 80 -1.74 -14.27 0.92
C GLN A 80 -3.06 -13.98 1.65
N GLY A 81 -3.13 -12.90 2.45
CA GLY A 81 -4.35 -12.48 3.16
C GLY A 81 -4.42 -12.90 4.62
N TYR A 82 -3.29 -13.32 5.19
CA TYR A 82 -3.13 -13.61 6.62
C TYR A 82 -2.41 -12.41 7.28
N GLU A 83 -3.17 -11.42 7.64
CA GLU A 83 -2.69 -10.08 8.00
C GLU A 83 -1.96 -10.01 9.35
N ASP A 84 -2.29 -10.88 10.28
CA ASP A 84 -1.67 -10.92 11.61
C ASP A 84 -0.87 -12.21 11.86
N THR A 85 -0.62 -12.54 13.10
CA THR A 85 0.14 -13.74 13.47
C THR A 85 -0.74 -14.88 13.99
N ASN A 86 -2.07 -14.75 13.98
CA ASN A 86 -2.97 -15.75 14.57
C ASN A 86 -2.91 -17.08 13.79
N ASP A 87 -2.82 -17.00 12.45
CA ASP A 87 -2.75 -18.18 11.58
C ASP A 87 -1.34 -18.81 11.53
N ALA A 88 -0.36 -18.21 12.22
CA ALA A 88 1.04 -18.61 12.08
C ALA A 88 1.30 -20.07 12.45
N ALA A 89 0.56 -20.62 13.40
CA ALA A 89 0.72 -22.03 13.80
C ALA A 89 0.27 -23.00 12.69
N THR A 90 -0.84 -22.72 12.04
CA THR A 90 -1.34 -23.48 10.89
C THR A 90 -0.45 -23.32 9.68
N LEU A 91 -0.06 -22.08 9.36
CA LEU A 91 0.82 -21.77 8.22
C LEU A 91 2.23 -22.32 8.40
N ALA A 92 2.69 -22.55 9.64
CA ALA A 92 3.99 -23.16 9.90
C ALA A 92 4.10 -24.59 9.34
N LEU A 93 2.98 -25.29 9.23
CA LEU A 93 2.89 -26.65 8.72
C LEU A 93 2.62 -26.68 7.21
N ASP A 94 2.14 -25.58 6.64
CA ASP A 94 1.72 -25.53 5.23
C ASP A 94 2.93 -25.72 4.30
N PRO A 95 2.88 -26.69 3.35
CA PRO A 95 4.01 -27.00 2.50
C PRO A 95 4.36 -25.90 1.50
N ALA A 96 3.40 -25.09 1.03
CA ALA A 96 3.68 -23.96 0.14
C ALA A 96 4.37 -22.83 0.91
N PHE A 97 3.95 -22.54 2.15
CA PHE A 97 4.62 -21.55 3.00
C PHE A 97 6.05 -21.96 3.35
N LYS A 98 6.33 -23.25 3.59
CA LYS A 98 7.69 -23.75 3.78
C LYS A 98 8.55 -23.46 2.54
N ILE A 99 8.07 -23.79 1.34
CA ILE A 99 8.79 -23.50 0.08
C ILE A 99 9.01 -21.99 -0.10
N MET A 100 7.99 -21.17 0.13
CA MET A 100 8.11 -19.71 0.04
C MET A 100 9.14 -19.16 1.01
N ALA A 101 9.21 -19.71 2.23
CA ALA A 101 10.22 -19.33 3.22
C ALA A 101 11.63 -19.88 2.92
N GLY A 102 11.79 -20.71 1.90
CA GLY A 102 13.08 -21.30 1.52
C GLY A 102 13.40 -22.60 2.25
N ARG A 103 12.37 -23.33 2.69
CA ARG A 103 12.51 -24.63 3.38
C ARG A 103 11.88 -25.75 2.57
N ALA A 104 12.37 -26.96 2.75
CA ALA A 104 11.80 -28.16 2.18
C ALA A 104 10.40 -28.42 2.79
N PRO A 105 9.41 -28.80 1.99
CA PRO A 105 8.02 -28.90 2.47
C PRO A 105 7.76 -30.07 3.41
N GLU A 106 8.51 -31.17 3.29
CA GLU A 106 8.29 -32.38 4.08
C GLU A 106 9.47 -32.67 5.02
N SER A 107 10.71 -32.54 4.55
CA SER A 107 11.90 -32.92 5.27
C SER A 107 12.46 -31.86 6.22
N SER A 108 11.99 -30.61 6.16
CA SER A 108 12.45 -29.55 7.06
C SER A 108 11.55 -29.35 8.28
N ASP A 109 12.12 -28.72 9.31
CA ASP A 109 11.37 -28.24 10.47
C ASP A 109 10.23 -27.28 10.06
N ASP A 110 9.24 -27.16 10.94
CA ASP A 110 8.16 -26.22 10.80
C ASP A 110 8.64 -24.76 10.86
N LEU A 111 7.87 -23.87 10.29
CA LEU A 111 8.14 -22.43 10.36
C LEU A 111 7.87 -21.89 11.77
N ALA A 112 8.08 -20.59 11.96
CA ALA A 112 7.95 -19.95 13.25
C ALA A 112 6.49 -19.93 13.74
N SER A 113 6.29 -20.23 15.01
CA SER A 113 5.00 -20.15 15.69
C SER A 113 4.58 -18.70 15.96
N GLN A 114 3.29 -18.50 16.26
CA GLN A 114 2.71 -17.20 16.62
C GLN A 114 3.51 -16.46 17.70
N PRO A 115 3.89 -17.03 18.85
CA PRO A 115 4.68 -16.32 19.85
C PRO A 115 6.06 -15.88 19.33
N THR A 116 6.67 -16.63 18.42
CA THR A 116 7.95 -16.29 17.81
C THR A 116 7.83 -15.09 16.88
N LEU A 117 6.79 -15.07 16.03
CA LEU A 117 6.49 -13.92 15.16
C LEU A 117 6.07 -12.69 15.95
N SER A 118 5.29 -12.84 17.01
CA SER A 118 4.93 -11.74 17.90
C SER A 118 6.19 -11.13 18.55
N ARG A 119 7.11 -11.95 19.06
CA ARG A 119 8.39 -11.46 19.57
C ARG A 119 9.25 -10.79 18.51
N PHE A 120 9.24 -11.30 17.27
CA PHE A 120 9.92 -10.70 16.12
C PHE A 120 9.38 -9.29 15.84
N GLU A 121 8.07 -9.11 15.76
CA GLU A 121 7.45 -7.80 15.52
C GLU A 121 7.71 -6.81 16.66
N ASN A 122 7.76 -7.29 17.91
CA ASN A 122 7.91 -6.43 19.09
C ASN A 122 9.35 -6.04 19.43
N ARG A 123 10.38 -6.64 18.82
CA ARG A 123 11.78 -6.32 19.16
C ARG A 123 12.40 -5.20 18.34
N VAL A 124 11.71 -4.71 17.30
CA VAL A 124 12.24 -3.68 16.39
C VAL A 124 12.63 -2.40 17.13
N THR A 125 13.67 -1.77 16.62
CA THR A 125 14.20 -0.49 17.12
C THR A 125 13.89 0.65 16.16
N THR A 126 14.01 1.88 16.64
CA THR A 126 13.91 3.08 15.80
C THR A 126 14.95 3.09 14.65
N LYS A 127 16.14 2.49 14.88
CA LYS A 127 17.18 2.38 13.84
C LYS A 127 16.73 1.44 12.71
N ASP A 128 16.09 0.33 13.04
CA ASP A 128 15.55 -0.63 12.07
C ASP A 128 14.45 0.01 11.22
N LEU A 129 13.50 0.69 11.86
CA LEU A 129 12.42 1.39 11.18
C LEU A 129 12.94 2.50 10.24
N ARG A 130 14.03 3.19 10.64
CA ARG A 130 14.69 4.18 9.78
C ARG A 130 15.35 3.53 8.56
N ARG A 131 16.00 2.38 8.74
CA ARG A 131 16.60 1.60 7.63
C ARG A 131 15.53 1.11 6.67
N LEU A 132 14.44 0.53 7.17
CA LEU A 132 13.29 0.10 6.37
C LEU A 132 12.63 1.25 5.59
N SER A 133 12.42 2.40 6.24
CA SER A 133 11.89 3.58 5.55
C SER A 133 12.84 4.09 4.44
N ASN A 134 14.16 3.91 4.60
CA ASN A 134 15.14 4.25 3.57
C ASN A 134 15.19 3.20 2.46
N TRP A 135 15.02 1.93 2.79
CA TRP A 135 14.96 0.83 1.84
C TRP A 135 13.79 0.99 0.88
N LEU A 136 12.61 1.37 1.37
CA LEU A 136 11.44 1.60 0.53
C LEU A 136 11.72 2.59 -0.62
N LEU A 137 12.39 3.70 -0.31
CA LEU A 137 12.81 4.66 -1.35
C LEU A 137 13.94 4.11 -2.24
N LYS A 138 14.86 3.27 -1.71
CA LYS A 138 15.87 2.61 -2.54
C LYS A 138 15.22 1.65 -3.54
N LEU A 139 14.23 0.89 -3.11
CA LEU A 139 13.48 -0.02 -4.00
C LEU A 139 12.78 0.77 -5.12
N TYR A 140 12.16 1.92 -4.80
CA TYR A 140 11.60 2.82 -5.82
C TYR A 140 12.66 3.24 -6.85
N LEU A 141 13.83 3.68 -6.41
CA LEU A 141 14.89 4.11 -7.32
C LEU A 141 15.44 2.97 -8.19
N GLN A 142 15.49 1.74 -7.66
CA GLN A 142 15.89 0.55 -8.41
C GLN A 142 14.87 0.14 -9.47
N THR A 143 13.59 0.27 -9.15
CA THR A 143 12.49 -0.10 -10.07
C THR A 143 12.13 1.00 -11.07
N HIS A 144 12.69 2.20 -10.91
CA HIS A 144 12.50 3.34 -11.81
C HIS A 144 13.87 3.90 -12.27
N PRO A 145 14.67 3.10 -12.98
CA PRO A 145 15.98 3.53 -13.46
C PRO A 145 15.87 4.60 -14.55
N GLY A 146 16.95 5.35 -14.74
CA GLY A 146 17.07 6.35 -15.81
C GLY A 146 16.43 7.70 -15.47
N PRO A 147 16.53 8.68 -16.39
CA PRO A 147 16.06 10.04 -16.17
C PRO A 147 14.55 10.11 -16.13
N ARG A 148 14.02 10.93 -15.22
CA ARG A 148 12.59 11.21 -15.08
C ARG A 148 12.33 12.67 -15.46
N LYS A 149 11.25 12.91 -16.25
CA LYS A 149 10.82 14.30 -16.55
C LYS A 149 10.07 14.90 -15.36
N VAL A 150 9.20 14.12 -14.72
CA VAL A 150 8.39 14.56 -13.58
C VAL A 150 8.31 13.44 -12.55
N VAL A 151 8.35 13.80 -11.27
CA VAL A 151 8.04 12.92 -10.13
C VAL A 151 6.89 13.54 -9.35
N PHE A 152 5.77 12.83 -9.25
CA PHE A 152 4.61 13.24 -8.47
C PHE A 152 4.72 12.69 -7.04
N LEU A 153 4.55 13.56 -6.06
CA LEU A 153 4.50 13.18 -4.65
C LEU A 153 3.08 13.38 -4.13
N ASP A 154 2.28 12.31 -4.14
CA ASP A 154 0.93 12.33 -3.60
C ASP A 154 0.97 11.93 -2.13
N MET A 155 0.58 12.85 -1.28
CA MET A 155 0.56 12.64 0.16
C MET A 155 -0.86 12.67 0.68
N ASP A 156 -1.19 11.67 1.50
CA ASP A 156 -2.47 11.61 2.17
C ASP A 156 -2.36 10.96 3.54
N ALA A 157 -3.32 11.26 4.41
CA ALA A 157 -3.46 10.70 5.73
C ALA A 157 -4.78 9.92 5.81
N THR A 158 -4.80 8.88 6.62
CA THR A 158 -6.03 8.10 6.83
C THR A 158 -6.21 7.76 8.30
N ASP A 159 -7.42 7.42 8.68
CA ASP A 159 -7.75 6.77 9.94
C ASP A 159 -7.20 5.35 10.01
N ASP A 160 -6.94 4.88 11.21
CA ASP A 160 -6.55 3.52 11.53
C ASP A 160 -7.08 3.19 12.93
N PRO A 161 -8.35 2.74 13.02
CA PRO A 161 -9.05 2.47 14.27
C PRO A 161 -8.30 1.49 15.16
N THR A 162 -8.27 1.77 16.46
CA THR A 162 -7.65 0.91 17.46
C THR A 162 -8.69 0.35 18.43
N HIS A 163 -8.51 -0.90 18.83
CA HIS A 163 -9.49 -1.63 19.63
C HIS A 163 -8.96 -2.05 21.02
N GLY A 164 -7.99 -1.33 21.56
CA GLY A 164 -7.39 -1.63 22.88
C GLY A 164 -6.44 -0.55 23.37
N ASN A 165 -5.79 -0.79 24.51
CA ASN A 165 -4.85 0.14 25.15
C ASN A 165 -3.50 0.15 24.43
N GLN A 166 -3.45 0.66 23.22
CA GLN A 166 -2.25 0.73 22.40
C GLN A 166 -1.53 2.06 22.64
N GLN A 167 -0.19 2.02 22.69
CA GLN A 167 0.61 3.23 22.86
C GLN A 167 0.32 4.26 21.78
N LEU A 168 0.05 5.51 22.17
CA LEU A 168 -0.24 6.65 21.27
C LEU A 168 -1.52 6.49 20.43
N SER A 169 -2.40 5.56 20.77
CA SER A 169 -3.79 5.58 20.34
C SER A 169 -4.50 6.71 21.08
N PHE A 170 -5.10 7.64 20.35
CA PHE A 170 -5.83 8.77 20.91
C PHE A 170 -7.13 9.01 20.16
N PHE A 171 -8.09 9.62 20.84
CA PHE A 171 -9.33 10.07 20.22
C PHE A 171 -9.06 11.17 19.19
N HIS A 172 -9.65 11.04 18.01
CA HIS A 172 -9.56 12.01 16.92
C HIS A 172 -10.92 12.66 16.67
N GLY A 173 -11.05 13.97 16.97
CA GLY A 173 -12.35 14.66 16.93
C GLY A 173 -13.02 14.74 15.55
N TYR A 174 -12.29 14.59 14.45
CA TYR A 174 -12.88 14.57 13.10
C TYR A 174 -13.45 13.20 12.73
N TYR A 175 -12.78 12.10 13.17
CA TYR A 175 -13.20 10.73 12.89
C TYR A 175 -14.07 10.15 14.03
N GLU A 176 -14.16 10.85 15.17
CA GLU A 176 -14.94 10.46 16.35
C GLU A 176 -14.60 9.09 16.92
N GLU A 177 -13.32 8.66 16.81
CA GLU A 177 -12.86 7.36 17.28
C GLU A 177 -11.43 7.39 17.84
N HIS A 178 -11.08 6.37 18.64
CA HIS A 178 -9.69 6.11 19.05
C HIS A 178 -8.93 5.45 17.90
N MET A 179 -7.82 6.05 17.47
CA MET A 179 -7.14 5.62 16.27
C MET A 179 -5.64 5.95 16.29
N TYR A 180 -4.93 5.41 15.31
CA TYR A 180 -3.72 6.00 14.75
C TYR A 180 -4.06 6.83 13.51
N HIS A 181 -3.16 7.73 13.13
CA HIS A 181 -3.35 8.58 11.95
C HIS A 181 -2.16 8.42 10.97
N PRO A 182 -2.02 7.28 10.27
CA PRO A 182 -0.92 7.04 9.35
C PRO A 182 -0.87 8.04 8.22
N LEU A 183 0.36 8.33 7.76
CA LEU A 183 0.67 9.20 6.64
C LEU A 183 1.37 8.41 5.55
N PHE A 184 0.83 8.47 4.35
CA PHE A 184 1.40 7.82 3.17
C PHE A 184 1.89 8.84 2.14
N VAL A 185 2.90 8.44 1.38
CA VAL A 185 3.32 9.16 0.17
C VAL A 185 3.51 8.14 -0.93
N PHE A 186 2.89 8.39 -2.08
CA PHE A 186 3.03 7.58 -3.28
C PHE A 186 3.64 8.40 -4.41
N ASP A 187 4.34 7.74 -5.34
CA ASP A 187 4.56 8.31 -6.66
C ASP A 187 3.23 8.28 -7.42
N GLY A 188 2.67 9.46 -7.69
CA GLY A 188 1.35 9.59 -8.28
C GLY A 188 1.26 9.10 -9.74
N HIS A 189 2.39 8.79 -10.39
CA HIS A 189 2.39 8.21 -11.72
C HIS A 189 2.39 6.68 -11.67
N SER A 190 3.28 6.09 -10.89
CA SER A 190 3.43 4.63 -10.83
C SER A 190 2.58 3.96 -9.73
N GLY A 191 2.06 4.73 -8.77
CA GLY A 191 1.38 4.20 -7.58
C GLY A 191 2.32 3.49 -6.61
N PHE A 192 3.65 3.66 -6.75
CA PHE A 192 4.61 3.06 -5.83
C PHE A 192 4.64 3.80 -4.48
N PRO A 193 4.61 3.10 -3.32
CA PRO A 193 4.68 3.73 -2.02
C PRO A 193 6.09 4.23 -1.71
N LEU A 194 6.24 5.53 -1.45
CA LEU A 194 7.52 6.18 -1.12
C LEU A 194 7.74 6.33 0.39
N ALA A 195 6.65 6.39 1.15
CA ALA A 195 6.69 6.47 2.61
C ALA A 195 5.37 5.96 3.23
N ALA A 196 5.49 5.31 4.39
CA ALA A 196 4.40 4.93 5.27
C ALA A 196 4.84 5.23 6.71
N VAL A 197 4.16 6.17 7.37
CA VAL A 197 4.56 6.66 8.69
C VAL A 197 3.37 6.62 9.63
N LEU A 198 3.46 5.78 10.66
CA LEU A 198 2.47 5.77 11.73
C LEU A 198 2.61 7.04 12.58
N ARG A 199 1.49 7.60 12.99
CA ARG A 199 1.43 8.80 13.83
C ARG A 199 0.40 8.60 14.95
N PRO A 200 0.57 9.31 16.08
CA PRO A 200 -0.47 9.33 17.13
C PRO A 200 -1.84 9.76 16.58
N GLY A 201 -2.90 9.22 17.16
CA GLY A 201 -4.26 9.42 16.66
C GLY A 201 -4.75 10.86 16.67
N ASN A 202 -4.35 11.66 17.65
CA ASN A 202 -4.76 13.06 17.81
C ASN A 202 -3.94 14.07 16.99
N THR A 203 -3.18 13.62 15.98
CA THR A 203 -2.31 14.50 15.22
C THR A 203 -3.01 15.10 13.99
N HIS A 204 -2.72 16.36 13.69
CA HIS A 204 -3.18 17.02 12.48
C HIS A 204 -2.61 16.33 11.20
N ALA A 205 -3.34 16.37 10.09
CA ALA A 205 -2.93 15.73 8.82
C ALA A 205 -1.51 16.11 8.38
N SER A 206 -1.08 17.37 8.55
CA SER A 206 0.26 17.85 8.20
C SER A 206 1.36 17.46 9.21
N HIS A 207 1.02 16.84 10.35
CA HIS A 207 2.04 16.43 11.32
C HIS A 207 3.07 15.51 10.68
N ARG A 208 4.36 15.77 10.86
CA ARG A 208 5.50 15.09 10.22
C ARG A 208 5.60 15.19 8.68
N ALA A 209 4.62 15.77 7.97
CA ALA A 209 4.65 15.90 6.50
C ALA A 209 5.94 16.57 6.01
N LEU A 210 6.32 17.69 6.64
CA LEU A 210 7.55 18.42 6.30
C LEU A 210 8.81 17.54 6.45
N ALA A 211 8.92 16.76 7.52
CA ALA A 211 10.07 15.89 7.76
C ALA A 211 10.17 14.78 6.72
N VAL A 212 9.03 14.19 6.34
CA VAL A 212 8.95 13.16 5.29
C VAL A 212 9.36 13.77 3.94
N LEU A 213 8.79 14.92 3.55
CA LEU A 213 9.13 15.59 2.29
C LEU A 213 10.58 16.00 2.21
N LYS A 214 11.18 16.53 3.30
CA LYS A 214 12.62 16.87 3.35
C LYS A 214 13.48 15.66 2.98
N ARG A 215 13.17 14.50 3.53
CA ARG A 215 13.91 13.26 3.26
C ARG A 215 13.72 12.80 1.81
N LEU A 216 12.49 12.77 1.31
CA LEU A 216 12.17 12.29 -0.04
C LEU A 216 12.75 13.23 -1.10
N ILE A 217 12.49 14.54 -1.03
CA ILE A 217 12.91 15.53 -2.02
C ILE A 217 14.42 15.56 -2.14
N LYS A 218 15.16 15.54 -1.00
CA LYS A 218 16.65 15.51 -1.02
C LYS A 218 17.19 14.32 -1.82
N LYS A 219 16.59 13.13 -1.64
CA LYS A 219 17.06 11.90 -2.31
C LYS A 219 16.60 11.83 -3.76
N LEU A 220 15.38 12.28 -4.05
CA LEU A 220 14.84 12.30 -5.42
C LEU A 220 15.59 13.31 -6.30
N LYS A 221 15.91 14.50 -5.80
CA LYS A 221 16.74 15.47 -6.52
C LYS A 221 18.15 14.96 -6.80
N LYS A 222 18.72 14.16 -5.88
CA LYS A 222 20.03 13.52 -6.12
C LYS A 222 19.94 12.44 -7.20
N ALA A 223 18.85 11.67 -7.22
CA ALA A 223 18.67 10.56 -8.17
C ALA A 223 18.19 11.04 -9.56
N TYR A 224 17.38 12.09 -9.58
CA TYR A 224 16.78 12.67 -10.78
C TYR A 224 16.99 14.18 -10.80
N PRO A 225 18.20 14.67 -11.06
CA PRO A 225 18.56 16.10 -10.95
C PRO A 225 17.73 17.00 -11.87
N GLU A 226 17.35 16.50 -13.05
CA GLU A 226 16.59 17.24 -14.04
C GLU A 226 15.06 17.08 -13.89
N ALA A 227 14.61 16.26 -12.95
CA ALA A 227 13.18 16.01 -12.79
C ALA A 227 12.47 17.18 -12.11
N LEU A 228 11.36 17.60 -12.68
CA LEU A 228 10.41 18.46 -11.98
C LEU A 228 9.73 17.61 -10.89
N ILE A 229 9.83 18.03 -9.64
CA ILE A 229 9.08 17.42 -8.55
C ILE A 229 7.80 18.22 -8.33
N LEU A 230 6.64 17.52 -8.33
CA LEU A 230 5.34 18.11 -8.10
C LEU A 230 4.67 17.41 -6.89
N PHE A 231 4.41 18.21 -5.86
CA PHE A 231 3.71 17.75 -4.65
C PHE A 231 2.20 17.97 -4.79
N ARG A 232 1.40 16.96 -4.43
CA ARG A 232 -0.06 17.03 -4.37
C ARG A 232 -0.54 16.56 -2.99
N GLY A 233 -1.51 17.28 -2.43
CA GLY A 233 -2.12 16.94 -1.15
C GLY A 233 -3.50 17.57 -1.01
N ASP A 234 -4.27 17.09 -0.05
CA ASP A 234 -5.55 17.68 0.30
C ASP A 234 -5.39 18.98 1.10
N ALA A 235 -6.50 19.56 1.57
CA ALA A 235 -6.49 20.79 2.33
C ALA A 235 -5.84 20.68 3.70
N GLY A 236 -5.70 19.48 4.26
CA GLY A 236 -4.98 19.22 5.51
C GLY A 236 -3.48 19.51 5.42
N PHE A 237 -2.93 19.56 4.19
CA PHE A 237 -1.53 19.92 3.95
C PHE A 237 -1.33 21.39 3.57
N ALA A 238 -2.39 22.21 3.59
CA ALA A 238 -2.36 23.62 3.26
C ALA A 238 -1.74 24.48 4.39
N VAL A 239 -0.50 24.22 4.76
CA VAL A 239 0.18 24.87 5.88
C VAL A 239 1.39 25.70 5.44
N PRO A 240 1.61 26.91 6.02
CA PRO A 240 2.67 27.85 5.60
C PRO A 240 4.08 27.24 5.60
N ALA A 241 4.37 26.34 6.51
CA ALA A 241 5.69 25.69 6.61
C ALA A 241 5.98 24.80 5.38
N LEU A 242 4.97 24.10 4.85
CA LEU A 242 5.12 23.29 3.64
C LEU A 242 5.33 24.19 2.41
N TYR A 243 4.52 25.23 2.23
CA TYR A 243 4.70 26.16 1.11
C TYR A 243 6.11 26.75 1.07
N ARG A 244 6.57 27.33 2.19
CA ARG A 244 7.91 27.92 2.27
C ARG A 244 9.02 26.92 1.96
N TYR A 245 8.87 25.69 2.41
CA TYR A 245 9.87 24.65 2.14
C TYR A 245 9.86 24.23 0.65
N LEU A 246 8.69 23.93 0.08
CA LEU A 246 8.56 23.52 -1.31
C LEU A 246 9.06 24.61 -2.26
N GLU A 247 8.70 25.87 -2.00
CA GLU A 247 9.14 27.02 -2.77
C GLU A 247 10.67 27.21 -2.72
N ARG A 248 11.30 27.09 -1.53
CA ARG A 248 12.76 27.15 -1.39
C ARG A 248 13.49 26.01 -2.08
N GLN A 249 12.83 24.88 -2.23
CA GLN A 249 13.37 23.71 -2.92
C GLN A 249 13.02 23.69 -4.41
N ASP A 250 12.45 24.74 -4.97
CA ASP A 250 11.94 24.76 -6.35
C ASP A 250 11.07 23.53 -6.68
N VAL A 251 10.21 23.13 -5.76
CA VAL A 251 9.23 22.06 -5.93
C VAL A 251 7.89 22.69 -6.29
N ARG A 252 7.26 22.19 -7.34
CA ARG A 252 5.92 22.60 -7.71
C ARG A 252 4.90 21.92 -6.79
N TYR A 253 3.76 22.59 -6.58
CA TYR A 253 2.71 22.00 -5.76
C TYR A 253 1.32 22.40 -6.22
N VAL A 254 0.35 21.51 -5.96
CA VAL A 254 -1.09 21.78 -6.02
C VAL A 254 -1.72 21.15 -4.77
N ILE A 255 -2.23 21.99 -3.89
CA ILE A 255 -2.75 21.56 -2.58
C ILE A 255 -4.18 22.07 -2.43
N GLY A 256 -5.08 21.21 -1.97
CA GLY A 256 -6.44 21.63 -1.62
C GLY A 256 -6.41 22.83 -0.67
N PHE A 257 -7.37 23.73 -0.78
CA PHE A 257 -7.44 24.91 0.07
C PHE A 257 -8.79 25.01 0.76
N ILE A 258 -8.78 25.23 2.08
CA ILE A 258 -10.01 25.34 2.87
C ILE A 258 -10.75 26.63 2.49
N THR A 259 -12.02 26.45 2.21
CA THR A 259 -12.94 27.56 1.88
C THR A 259 -13.06 28.52 3.06
N ASN A 260 -12.95 29.82 2.77
CA ASN A 260 -13.22 30.90 3.73
C ASN A 260 -13.89 32.08 3.01
N ASN A 261 -14.47 33.02 3.79
CA ASN A 261 -15.24 34.12 3.24
C ASN A 261 -14.47 35.00 2.24
N ARG A 262 -13.14 35.17 2.42
CA ARG A 262 -12.32 35.99 1.51
C ARG A 262 -12.17 35.34 0.14
N VAL A 263 -11.93 34.03 0.06
CA VAL A 263 -11.84 33.33 -1.24
C VAL A 263 -13.21 33.16 -1.90
N LEU A 264 -14.28 33.01 -1.11
CA LEU A 264 -15.64 33.00 -1.62
C LEU A 264 -16.01 34.35 -2.25
N ALA A 265 -15.66 35.46 -1.59
CA ALA A 265 -15.90 36.80 -2.12
C ALA A 265 -15.16 37.04 -3.47
N GLN A 266 -13.93 36.57 -3.59
CA GLN A 266 -13.16 36.67 -4.83
C GLN A 266 -13.70 35.77 -5.95
N ALA A 267 -14.32 34.65 -5.63
CA ALA A 267 -14.94 33.76 -6.60
C ALA A 267 -16.40 34.11 -6.94
N ALA A 268 -17.04 35.02 -6.17
CA ALA A 268 -18.45 35.37 -6.32
C ALA A 268 -18.85 35.89 -7.72
N PRO A 269 -18.04 36.70 -8.42
CA PRO A 269 -18.38 37.11 -9.79
C PRO A 269 -18.49 35.92 -10.75
N LEU A 270 -17.58 34.91 -10.59
CA LEU A 270 -17.61 33.72 -11.42
C LEU A 270 -18.81 32.82 -11.08
N LEU A 271 -19.20 32.76 -9.80
CA LEU A 271 -20.38 32.02 -9.37
C LEU A 271 -21.67 32.64 -9.98
N LYS A 272 -21.79 33.96 -9.95
CA LYS A 272 -22.94 34.68 -10.59
C LYS A 272 -23.00 34.38 -12.09
N LYS A 273 -21.83 34.32 -12.75
CA LYS A 273 -21.77 33.95 -14.18
C LYS A 273 -22.24 32.51 -14.40
N ALA A 274 -21.75 31.56 -13.62
CA ALA A 274 -22.15 30.15 -13.72
C ALA A 274 -23.64 29.95 -13.45
N GLN A 275 -24.21 30.68 -12.47
CA GLN A 275 -25.62 30.66 -12.15
C GLN A 275 -26.47 31.18 -13.32
N ARG A 276 -26.11 32.32 -13.92
CA ARG A 276 -26.79 32.87 -15.08
C ARG A 276 -26.79 31.90 -16.26
N GLN A 277 -25.62 31.36 -16.59
CA GLN A 277 -25.50 30.38 -17.68
C GLN A 277 -26.34 29.13 -17.43
N TYR A 278 -26.41 28.66 -16.17
CA TYR A 278 -27.30 27.56 -15.81
C TYR A 278 -28.79 27.92 -16.00
N GLN A 279 -29.19 29.13 -15.62
CA GLN A 279 -30.57 29.58 -15.80
C GLN A 279 -30.95 29.69 -17.28
N GLU A 280 -30.00 30.06 -18.15
CA GLU A 280 -30.18 30.16 -19.58
C GLU A 280 -30.23 28.82 -20.33
N THR A 281 -29.39 27.86 -19.88
CA THR A 281 -29.21 26.60 -20.61
C THR A 281 -29.88 25.39 -19.95
N GLY A 282 -30.15 25.44 -18.64
CA GLY A 282 -30.57 24.28 -17.86
C GLY A 282 -29.45 23.26 -17.58
N GLU A 283 -28.26 23.45 -18.17
CA GLU A 283 -27.16 22.54 -18.08
C GLU A 283 -26.14 22.91 -16.98
N LYS A 284 -25.53 21.91 -16.34
CA LYS A 284 -24.48 22.13 -15.35
C LYS A 284 -23.37 23.00 -15.90
N GLN A 285 -23.06 24.08 -15.20
CA GLN A 285 -21.96 24.98 -15.53
C GLN A 285 -20.74 24.69 -14.67
N ARG A 286 -19.55 24.78 -15.27
CA ARG A 286 -18.29 24.56 -14.62
C ARG A 286 -17.25 25.54 -15.13
N LEU A 287 -16.86 26.48 -14.28
CA LEU A 287 -15.99 27.58 -14.63
C LEU A 287 -14.77 27.63 -13.73
N PHE A 288 -13.66 28.16 -14.25
CA PHE A 288 -12.39 28.28 -13.54
C PHE A 288 -11.88 29.72 -13.57
N THR A 289 -11.26 30.11 -12.47
CA THR A 289 -10.49 31.36 -12.37
C THR A 289 -9.30 31.20 -11.45
N SER A 290 -8.42 32.19 -11.43
CA SER A 290 -7.36 32.25 -10.44
C SER A 290 -7.12 33.68 -10.00
N PHE A 291 -6.72 33.83 -8.74
CA PHE A 291 -6.40 35.11 -8.13
C PHE A 291 -5.27 34.93 -7.10
N ASN A 292 -4.63 36.02 -6.72
CA ASN A 292 -3.65 36.03 -5.65
C ASN A 292 -4.38 36.25 -4.31
N TYR A 293 -4.01 35.40 -3.34
CA TYR A 293 -4.56 35.46 -1.99
C TYR A 293 -3.41 35.42 -0.98
N GLN A 294 -3.55 36.16 0.11
CA GLN A 294 -2.62 36.14 1.22
C GLN A 294 -3.39 36.01 2.54
N ALA A 295 -3.19 34.90 3.25
CA ALA A 295 -3.61 34.77 4.65
C ALA A 295 -2.66 35.53 5.56
N GLU A 296 -3.11 35.92 6.77
CA GLU A 296 -2.30 36.62 7.76
C GLU A 296 -1.02 35.86 8.15
N SER A 297 -1.10 34.52 8.23
CA SER A 297 0.03 33.65 8.51
C SER A 297 1.01 33.45 7.34
N TRP A 298 0.72 34.02 6.18
CA TRP A 298 1.56 33.86 4.99
C TRP A 298 2.52 35.03 4.80
N THR A 299 3.77 34.72 4.49
CA THR A 299 4.81 35.72 4.25
C THR A 299 4.68 36.44 2.90
N ARG A 300 3.92 35.86 1.97
CA ARG A 300 3.66 36.40 0.63
C ARG A 300 2.35 35.90 0.05
N PRO A 301 1.76 36.60 -0.93
CA PRO A 301 0.59 36.10 -1.63
C PRO A 301 0.92 34.84 -2.44
N ARG A 302 -0.07 33.98 -2.61
CA ARG A 302 -0.02 32.75 -3.43
C ARG A 302 -1.22 32.67 -4.34
N ARG A 303 -1.03 32.05 -5.47
CA ARG A 303 -2.08 31.83 -6.45
C ARG A 303 -3.07 30.79 -5.92
N ILE A 304 -4.34 31.19 -5.87
CA ILE A 304 -5.48 30.30 -5.63
C ILE A 304 -6.18 30.09 -6.97
N ILE A 305 -6.50 28.84 -7.28
CA ILE A 305 -7.41 28.49 -8.37
C ILE A 305 -8.75 28.16 -7.75
N ALA A 306 -9.80 28.76 -8.28
CA ALA A 306 -11.19 28.47 -7.93
C ALA A 306 -11.85 27.68 -9.07
N LYS A 307 -12.39 26.52 -8.73
CA LYS A 307 -13.37 25.79 -9.54
C LYS A 307 -14.75 26.14 -9.01
N VAL A 308 -15.61 26.64 -9.87
CA VAL A 308 -16.97 27.03 -9.54
C VAL A 308 -17.94 26.23 -10.41
N GLU A 309 -18.85 25.53 -9.78
CA GLU A 309 -19.92 24.79 -10.46
C GLU A 309 -21.29 25.31 -10.01
N TYR A 310 -22.21 25.29 -10.92
CA TYR A 310 -23.63 25.51 -10.63
C TYR A 310 -24.48 24.45 -11.36
N SER A 311 -25.37 23.81 -10.63
CA SER A 311 -26.22 22.74 -11.14
C SER A 311 -27.56 22.72 -10.40
N ARG A 312 -28.41 21.75 -10.69
CA ARG A 312 -29.68 21.54 -9.97
C ARG A 312 -29.50 21.42 -8.44
N LEU A 313 -28.31 20.94 -7.99
CA LEU A 313 -27.99 20.81 -6.57
C LEU A 313 -27.49 22.16 -5.95
N GLY A 314 -27.48 23.24 -6.72
CA GLY A 314 -26.95 24.53 -6.28
C GLY A 314 -25.46 24.73 -6.56
N PRO A 315 -24.84 25.73 -5.91
CA PRO A 315 -23.43 26.08 -6.09
C PRO A 315 -22.49 25.11 -5.43
N ASN A 316 -21.37 24.78 -6.10
CA ASN A 316 -20.25 24.06 -5.53
C ASN A 316 -18.94 24.76 -5.89
N GLN A 317 -18.22 25.22 -4.89
CA GLN A 317 -16.95 25.92 -5.04
C GLN A 317 -15.82 25.15 -4.37
N ARG A 318 -14.72 24.96 -5.09
CA ARG A 318 -13.51 24.29 -4.58
C ARG A 318 -12.29 25.12 -4.92
N PHE A 319 -11.34 25.12 -4.02
CA PHE A 319 -10.14 25.95 -4.14
C PHE A 319 -8.88 25.09 -4.00
N VAL A 320 -7.87 25.43 -4.77
CA VAL A 320 -6.53 24.86 -4.61
C VAL A 320 -5.48 25.99 -4.61
N VAL A 321 -4.45 25.84 -3.81
CA VAL A 321 -3.29 26.72 -3.78
C VAL A 321 -2.14 26.11 -4.59
N THR A 322 -1.46 26.93 -5.38
CA THR A 322 -0.41 26.46 -6.28
C THR A 322 0.67 27.52 -6.55
N ASN A 323 1.89 27.08 -6.90
CA ASN A 323 2.94 27.92 -7.47
C ASN A 323 3.12 27.71 -8.99
N LEU A 324 2.20 27.00 -9.65
CA LEU A 324 2.19 26.84 -11.09
C LEU A 324 1.53 28.04 -11.79
N SER A 325 2.05 28.44 -12.95
CA SER A 325 1.49 29.51 -13.79
C SER A 325 0.58 29.00 -14.91
N ARG A 326 0.36 27.68 -15.00
CA ARG A 326 -0.46 27.04 -16.04
C ARG A 326 -1.94 27.45 -15.97
N ASN A 327 -2.69 27.12 -17.04
CA ASN A 327 -4.14 27.32 -17.09
C ASN A 327 -4.85 26.77 -15.85
N PRO A 328 -5.80 27.52 -15.23
CA PRO A 328 -6.48 27.09 -14.00
C PRO A 328 -7.20 25.74 -14.12
N GLN A 329 -7.90 25.51 -15.23
CA GLN A 329 -8.61 24.26 -15.48
C GLN A 329 -7.63 23.09 -15.57
N PHE A 330 -6.56 23.21 -16.35
CA PHE A 330 -5.51 22.18 -16.43
C PHE A 330 -4.90 21.84 -15.07
N VAL A 331 -4.57 22.85 -14.25
CA VAL A 331 -4.01 22.61 -12.91
C VAL A 331 -5.01 21.87 -12.01
N TYR A 332 -6.29 22.20 -12.13
CA TYR A 332 -7.31 21.56 -11.32
C TYR A 332 -7.64 20.14 -11.83
N ASP A 333 -7.95 19.98 -13.11
CA ASP A 333 -8.44 18.72 -13.68
C ASP A 333 -7.34 17.71 -13.92
N ASP A 334 -6.25 18.12 -14.57
CA ASP A 334 -5.18 17.23 -15.02
C ASP A 334 -4.07 17.04 -13.99
N LEU A 335 -4.01 17.89 -12.94
CA LEU A 335 -3.01 17.72 -11.88
C LEU A 335 -3.65 17.43 -10.52
N TYR A 336 -4.60 18.27 -10.05
CA TYR A 336 -5.13 18.12 -8.69
C TYR A 336 -6.08 16.93 -8.55
N VAL A 337 -7.01 16.75 -9.50
CA VAL A 337 -8.01 15.66 -9.43
C VAL A 337 -7.34 14.30 -9.45
N LEU A 338 -6.27 14.14 -10.22
CA LEU A 338 -5.51 12.88 -10.28
C LEU A 338 -4.85 12.48 -8.94
N ARG A 339 -4.78 13.39 -7.96
CA ARG A 339 -4.43 13.05 -6.57
C ARG A 339 -5.38 11.99 -5.98
N GLY A 340 -6.64 11.97 -6.40
CA GLY A 340 -7.62 11.00 -5.92
C GLY A 340 -7.18 9.53 -6.02
N ASP A 341 -6.24 9.22 -6.89
CA ASP A 341 -5.67 7.87 -7.01
C ASP A 341 -4.94 7.42 -5.72
N VAL A 342 -4.41 8.33 -4.91
CA VAL A 342 -3.78 7.97 -3.64
C VAL A 342 -4.79 7.32 -2.68
N GLU A 343 -6.04 7.77 -2.70
CA GLU A 343 -7.11 7.20 -1.87
C GLU A 343 -7.39 5.74 -2.26
N ASN A 344 -7.33 5.40 -3.55
CA ASN A 344 -7.47 4.02 -4.03
C ASN A 344 -6.29 3.15 -3.57
N ARG A 345 -5.05 3.67 -3.58
CA ARG A 345 -3.86 2.96 -3.07
C ARG A 345 -3.95 2.70 -1.56
N ILE A 346 -4.42 3.69 -0.81
CA ILE A 346 -4.67 3.55 0.63
C ILE A 346 -5.78 2.54 0.89
N LYS A 347 -6.86 2.53 0.09
CA LYS A 347 -7.91 1.51 0.18
C LYS A 347 -7.37 0.10 -0.06
N GLU A 348 -6.55 -0.12 -1.07
CA GLU A 348 -5.89 -1.43 -1.29
C GLU A 348 -5.05 -1.86 -0.08
N LEU A 349 -4.27 -0.92 0.51
CA LEU A 349 -3.49 -1.22 1.71
C LEU A 349 -4.39 -1.57 2.91
N LYS A 350 -5.44 -0.79 3.16
CA LYS A 350 -6.34 -1.01 4.30
C LYS A 350 -7.26 -2.22 4.08
N LEU A 351 -7.95 -2.29 2.95
CA LEU A 351 -9.01 -3.27 2.74
C LEU A 351 -8.47 -4.62 2.24
N ASP A 352 -7.52 -4.60 1.32
CA ASP A 352 -7.02 -5.83 0.71
C ASP A 352 -5.85 -6.44 1.48
N LEU A 353 -4.93 -5.61 1.99
CA LEU A 353 -3.79 -6.08 2.78
C LEU A 353 -4.00 -5.92 4.29
N LYS A 354 -5.10 -5.31 4.74
CA LYS A 354 -5.41 -5.12 6.16
C LYS A 354 -4.31 -4.38 6.92
N ALA A 355 -3.76 -3.32 6.30
CA ALA A 355 -2.70 -2.50 6.91
C ALA A 355 -3.18 -1.71 8.14
N ASP A 356 -4.48 -1.67 8.39
CA ASP A 356 -5.14 -1.13 9.56
C ASP A 356 -5.29 -2.15 10.72
N ARG A 357 -4.76 -3.38 10.59
CA ARG A 357 -4.73 -4.36 11.68
C ARG A 357 -3.47 -4.22 12.53
N LEU A 358 -3.29 -3.03 13.12
CA LEU A 358 -2.14 -2.68 13.95
C LEU A 358 -2.43 -2.99 15.44
N SER A 359 -2.48 -4.25 15.81
CA SER A 359 -2.94 -4.75 17.11
C SER A 359 -1.85 -4.92 18.18
N CYS A 360 -0.60 -4.51 17.93
CA CYS A 360 0.44 -4.55 18.94
C CYS A 360 0.25 -3.46 20.02
N HIS A 361 0.63 -3.74 21.27
CA HIS A 361 0.63 -2.71 22.31
C HIS A 361 1.64 -1.59 22.02
N ARG A 362 2.86 -1.95 21.58
CA ARG A 362 3.95 -1.02 21.33
C ARG A 362 3.78 -0.26 20.01
N PHE A 363 3.88 1.06 20.05
CA PHE A 363 3.80 1.91 18.86
C PHE A 363 4.86 1.57 17.78
N LEU A 364 6.09 1.26 18.17
CA LEU A 364 7.15 0.88 17.22
C LEU A 364 6.85 -0.45 16.52
N ALA A 365 6.22 -1.39 17.21
CA ALA A 365 5.79 -2.66 16.61
C ALA A 365 4.68 -2.42 15.56
N ASN A 366 3.74 -1.54 15.84
CA ASN A 366 2.70 -1.15 14.89
C ASN A 366 3.28 -0.38 13.68
N GLN A 367 4.26 0.52 13.89
CA GLN A 367 4.98 1.13 12.77
C GLN A 367 5.71 0.08 11.92
N PHE A 368 6.26 -0.97 12.54
CA PHE A 368 6.89 -2.06 11.81
C PHE A 368 5.86 -2.87 11.00
N ARG A 369 4.72 -3.21 11.60
CA ARG A 369 3.61 -3.86 10.88
C ARG A 369 3.17 -3.04 9.67
N LEU A 370 2.96 -1.74 9.83
CA LEU A 370 2.61 -0.84 8.72
C LEU A 370 3.64 -0.93 7.58
N LEU A 371 4.93 -0.99 7.90
CA LEU A 371 6.00 -1.16 6.90
C LEU A 371 6.02 -2.56 6.28
N LEU A 372 5.66 -3.62 7.02
CA LEU A 372 5.52 -4.97 6.46
C LEU A 372 4.34 -5.04 5.46
N HIS A 373 3.19 -4.47 5.80
CA HIS A 373 2.06 -4.36 4.87
C HIS A 373 2.42 -3.53 3.62
N THR A 374 3.17 -2.43 3.82
CA THR A 374 3.67 -1.63 2.69
C THR A 374 4.65 -2.43 1.82
N ALA A 375 5.50 -3.25 2.42
CA ALA A 375 6.43 -4.14 1.68
C ALA A 375 5.66 -5.25 0.92
N ALA A 376 4.61 -5.81 1.51
CA ALA A 376 3.71 -6.74 0.83
C ALA A 376 2.98 -6.06 -0.35
N TYR A 377 2.57 -4.79 -0.20
CA TYR A 377 2.05 -4.01 -1.32
C TYR A 377 3.07 -3.85 -2.45
N CYS A 378 4.35 -3.65 -2.11
CA CYS A 378 5.43 -3.61 -3.12
C CYS A 378 5.54 -4.92 -3.91
N LEU A 379 5.29 -6.10 -3.31
CA LEU A 379 5.25 -7.37 -4.06
C LEU A 379 4.15 -7.36 -5.13
N PHE A 380 2.95 -6.87 -4.79
CA PHE A 380 1.86 -6.75 -5.78
C PHE A 380 2.16 -5.69 -6.85
N TRP A 381 2.79 -4.59 -6.45
CA TRP A 381 3.23 -3.58 -7.40
C TRP A 381 4.26 -4.17 -8.39
N LEU A 382 5.24 -4.93 -7.91
CA LEU A 382 6.20 -5.65 -8.75
C LEU A 382 5.50 -6.69 -9.63
N LEU A 383 4.52 -7.41 -9.10
CA LEU A 383 3.74 -8.38 -9.89
C LEU A 383 3.03 -7.68 -11.06
N ARG A 384 2.44 -6.50 -10.84
CA ARG A 384 1.80 -5.70 -11.90
C ARG A 384 2.77 -5.28 -13.01
N LEU A 385 4.06 -5.08 -12.73
CA LEU A 385 5.06 -4.83 -13.78
C LEU A 385 5.18 -6.00 -14.76
N HIS A 386 5.06 -7.22 -14.26
CA HIS A 386 5.15 -8.44 -15.08
C HIS A 386 3.81 -8.90 -15.66
N LEU A 387 2.73 -8.22 -15.30
CA LEU A 387 1.38 -8.40 -15.85
C LEU A 387 1.04 -7.39 -16.95
N GLN A 388 1.96 -6.48 -17.32
CA GLN A 388 1.72 -5.51 -18.37
C GLN A 388 1.35 -6.21 -19.70
N GLY A 389 0.34 -5.66 -20.39
CA GLY A 389 -0.21 -6.28 -21.60
C GLY A 389 -1.24 -7.39 -21.35
N THR A 390 -1.57 -7.71 -20.10
CA THR A 390 -2.61 -8.67 -19.73
C THR A 390 -3.84 -7.97 -19.11
N GLU A 391 -4.94 -8.70 -19.01
CA GLU A 391 -6.18 -8.23 -18.37
C GLU A 391 -6.01 -7.89 -16.87
N LEU A 392 -4.96 -8.40 -16.22
CA LEU A 392 -4.69 -8.20 -14.80
C LEU A 392 -3.67 -7.09 -14.50
N ALA A 393 -3.17 -6.38 -15.51
CA ALA A 393 -2.14 -5.34 -15.36
C ALA A 393 -2.53 -4.23 -14.37
N THR A 394 -3.83 -3.88 -14.32
CA THR A 394 -4.38 -2.84 -13.42
C THR A 394 -5.25 -3.40 -12.30
N ALA A 395 -5.29 -4.73 -12.15
CA ALA A 395 -6.14 -5.39 -11.15
C ALA A 395 -5.72 -5.02 -9.73
N GLN A 396 -6.71 -4.89 -8.84
CA GLN A 396 -6.49 -4.63 -7.42
C GLN A 396 -5.85 -5.84 -6.72
N VAL A 397 -5.24 -5.60 -5.56
CA VAL A 397 -4.53 -6.62 -4.77
C VAL A 397 -5.41 -7.84 -4.50
N ASN A 398 -6.66 -7.64 -4.10
CA ASN A 398 -7.58 -8.76 -3.81
C ASN A 398 -7.86 -9.60 -5.06
N THR A 399 -8.07 -8.98 -6.20
CA THR A 399 -8.26 -9.68 -7.49
C THR A 399 -7.02 -10.50 -7.87
N LEU A 400 -5.82 -9.91 -7.75
CA LEU A 400 -4.56 -10.61 -8.02
C LEU A 400 -4.37 -11.80 -7.06
N ARG A 401 -4.67 -11.61 -5.77
CA ARG A 401 -4.60 -12.67 -4.77
C ARG A 401 -5.52 -13.84 -5.14
N LEU A 402 -6.79 -13.56 -5.38
CA LEU A 402 -7.78 -14.60 -5.69
C LEU A 402 -7.46 -15.32 -7.00
N LYS A 403 -7.05 -14.57 -8.02
CA LYS A 403 -6.82 -15.15 -9.36
C LYS A 403 -5.46 -15.82 -9.51
N LEU A 404 -4.39 -15.36 -8.86
CA LEU A 404 -3.03 -15.84 -9.09
C LEU A 404 -2.36 -16.50 -7.88
N LEU A 405 -2.80 -16.20 -6.65
CA LEU A 405 -2.11 -16.69 -5.46
C LEU A 405 -2.91 -17.79 -4.74
N LYS A 406 -4.23 -17.68 -4.67
CA LYS A 406 -5.12 -18.67 -4.04
C LYS A 406 -5.41 -19.80 -5.04
N ILE A 407 -4.43 -20.68 -5.22
CA ILE A 407 -4.53 -21.86 -6.09
C ILE A 407 -4.36 -23.11 -5.24
N GLY A 408 -5.35 -23.99 -5.32
CA GLY A 408 -5.26 -25.30 -4.68
C GLY A 408 -4.17 -26.15 -5.33
N GLY A 409 -3.33 -26.76 -4.53
CA GLY A 409 -2.27 -27.61 -5.02
C GLY A 409 -1.87 -28.71 -4.04
N ARG A 410 -1.48 -29.88 -4.57
CA ARG A 410 -0.90 -30.97 -3.80
C ARG A 410 0.62 -30.94 -3.96
N ILE A 411 1.33 -30.94 -2.85
CA ILE A 411 2.81 -30.87 -2.82
C ILE A 411 3.38 -32.23 -2.43
N ARG A 412 4.44 -32.63 -3.16
CA ARG A 412 5.20 -33.86 -2.91
C ARG A 412 6.68 -33.58 -3.04
N GLU A 413 7.43 -33.94 -2.02
CA GLU A 413 8.89 -33.90 -2.03
C GLU A 413 9.46 -35.27 -2.42
N THR A 414 10.52 -35.25 -3.23
CA THR A 414 11.34 -36.42 -3.56
C THR A 414 12.79 -36.01 -3.39
N SER A 415 13.73 -37.01 -3.43
CA SER A 415 15.15 -36.73 -3.28
C SER A 415 15.75 -35.70 -4.23
N ARG A 416 15.11 -35.48 -5.40
CA ARG A 416 15.62 -34.58 -6.46
C ARG A 416 14.65 -33.45 -6.84
N ARG A 417 13.37 -33.53 -6.50
CA ARG A 417 12.35 -32.58 -6.99
C ARG A 417 11.27 -32.34 -5.96
N ILE A 418 10.79 -31.12 -5.93
CA ILE A 418 9.54 -30.74 -5.28
C ILE A 418 8.48 -30.58 -6.38
N TRP A 419 7.46 -31.40 -6.34
CA TRP A 419 6.33 -31.35 -7.27
C TRP A 419 5.21 -30.56 -6.63
N VAL A 420 4.68 -29.59 -7.36
CA VAL A 420 3.49 -28.81 -6.98
C VAL A 420 2.42 -29.07 -8.06
N HIS A 421 1.52 -29.98 -7.75
CA HIS A 421 0.41 -30.35 -8.64
C HIS A 421 -0.74 -29.36 -8.40
N LEU A 422 -0.87 -28.38 -9.29
CA LEU A 422 -1.93 -27.38 -9.24
C LEU A 422 -3.26 -28.00 -9.72
N ALA A 423 -4.39 -27.36 -9.32
CA ALA A 423 -5.72 -27.77 -9.77
C ALA A 423 -5.81 -27.81 -11.30
N SER A 424 -6.20 -28.92 -11.87
CA SER A 424 -6.27 -29.11 -13.33
C SER A 424 -7.27 -28.18 -14.02
N GLY A 425 -8.36 -27.80 -13.30
CA GLY A 425 -9.37 -26.85 -13.76
C GLY A 425 -9.02 -25.37 -13.54
N TYR A 426 -7.78 -25.03 -13.17
CA TYR A 426 -7.39 -23.64 -12.92
C TYR A 426 -7.45 -22.81 -14.21
N PRO A 427 -8.28 -21.73 -14.26
CA PRO A 427 -8.60 -21.04 -15.51
C PRO A 427 -7.49 -20.12 -16.02
N TYR A 428 -6.55 -19.68 -15.16
CA TYR A 428 -5.49 -18.71 -15.50
C TYR A 428 -4.14 -19.39 -15.73
N ARG A 429 -4.11 -20.67 -16.20
CA ARG A 429 -2.88 -21.43 -16.44
C ARG A 429 -1.90 -20.70 -17.36
N ASP A 430 -2.38 -20.25 -18.50
CA ASP A 430 -1.54 -19.62 -19.52
C ASP A 430 -1.00 -18.26 -19.06
N LEU A 431 -1.84 -17.51 -18.34
CA LEU A 431 -1.44 -16.25 -17.72
C LEU A 431 -0.33 -16.47 -16.68
N LEU A 432 -0.49 -17.46 -15.80
CA LEU A 432 0.53 -17.82 -14.80
C LEU A 432 1.85 -18.21 -15.44
N ALA A 433 1.80 -19.04 -16.49
CA ALA A 433 2.99 -19.44 -17.26
C ALA A 433 3.66 -18.24 -17.93
N GLY A 434 2.89 -17.36 -18.56
CA GLY A 434 3.39 -16.13 -19.18
C GLY A 434 4.08 -15.19 -18.19
N VAL A 435 3.49 -14.98 -17.01
CA VAL A 435 4.11 -14.18 -15.94
C VAL A 435 5.45 -14.78 -15.49
N LEU A 436 5.52 -16.10 -15.30
CA LEU A 436 6.77 -16.78 -14.95
C LEU A 436 7.84 -16.65 -16.04
N GLN A 437 7.45 -16.71 -17.32
CA GLN A 437 8.36 -16.46 -18.44
C GLN A 437 8.87 -15.02 -18.43
N ASN A 438 7.99 -14.04 -18.25
CA ASN A 438 8.35 -12.62 -18.16
C ASN A 438 9.30 -12.35 -16.99
N LEU A 439 9.06 -13.01 -15.84
CA LEU A 439 9.96 -12.93 -14.70
C LEU A 439 11.36 -13.44 -15.00
N ARG A 440 11.51 -14.46 -15.83
CA ARG A 440 12.81 -15.06 -16.20
C ARG A 440 13.50 -14.33 -17.35
N ALA A 441 12.75 -13.81 -18.30
CA ALA A 441 13.27 -13.18 -19.52
C ALA A 441 13.76 -11.75 -19.32
N SER A 442 13.18 -10.97 -18.38
CA SER A 442 13.60 -9.59 -18.18
C SER A 442 14.96 -9.53 -17.47
N PRO A 443 15.97 -8.78 -17.93
CA PRO A 443 17.21 -8.57 -17.20
C PRO A 443 16.94 -7.92 -15.82
N GLY A 444 17.68 -8.36 -14.81
CA GLY A 444 17.55 -7.90 -13.42
C GLY A 444 18.00 -6.45 -13.21
#